data_dddefe8eb059e4bfaea95247628b71de
#
_entry.id   dddefe8eb059e4bfaea95247628b71de
#
_cell.length_a   1.000
_cell.length_b   1.000
_cell.length_c   1.000
_cell.angle_alpha   90.00
_cell.angle_beta   90.00
_cell.angle_gamma   90.00
#
_symmetry.space_group_name_H-M   'P 1'
#
loop_
_entity.id
_entity.type
_entity.pdbx_description
1 polymer ?
#
loop_
_entity_poly.entity_id
_entity_poly.type
_entity_poly.pdbx_seq_one_letter_code
_entity_poly.pdbx_strand_id
1 'polypeptide(L)' 'MRVKVLGPGCARCKRLEELTREAAAEAGIPVEIEHVTDTARILDYPIVSTPGLVIEEEVKMSGRLPRREEILAWLKEAAV' A
#
# COMPACT_ATOMS: atom_id res chain seq x y z
N MET A 1 6.88 9.00 5.46
CA MET A 1 6.04 7.83 5.79
C MET A 1 6.36 6.70 4.83
N ARG A 2 6.58 5.52 5.34
CA ARG A 2 6.92 4.36 4.51
C ARG A 2 5.68 3.56 4.16
N VAL A 3 5.51 3.32 2.86
CA VAL A 3 4.40 2.54 2.33
C VAL A 3 4.97 1.42 1.48
N LYS A 4 4.45 0.21 1.64
CA LYS A 4 4.88 -0.92 0.83
C LYS A 4 3.68 -1.49 0.08
N VAL A 5 3.89 -1.76 -1.20
CA VAL A 5 2.91 -2.45 -2.04
C VAL A 5 3.44 -3.86 -2.26
N LEU A 6 2.72 -4.85 -1.75
CA LEU A 6 3.14 -6.25 -1.81
C LEU A 6 2.47 -6.94 -3.00
N GLY A 7 3.28 -7.46 -3.91
CA GLY A 7 2.74 -8.19 -5.04
C GLY A 7 3.76 -8.40 -6.15
N PRO A 8 3.48 -9.31 -7.07
CA PRO A 8 4.43 -9.71 -8.12
C PRO A 8 4.53 -8.72 -9.30
N GLY A 9 4.01 -7.51 -9.17
CA GLY A 9 4.11 -6.51 -10.23
C GLY A 9 2.99 -6.56 -11.26
N CYS A 10 1.84 -7.12 -10.89
CA CYS A 10 0.67 -7.17 -11.77
C CYS A 10 0.03 -5.79 -11.93
N ALA A 11 -0.94 -5.69 -12.83
CA ALA A 11 -1.63 -4.43 -13.10
C ALA A 11 -2.28 -3.84 -11.86
N ARG A 12 -2.85 -4.70 -10.99
CA ARG A 12 -3.46 -4.25 -9.74
C ARG A 12 -2.44 -3.65 -8.79
N CYS A 13 -1.25 -4.24 -8.71
CA CYS A 13 -0.18 -3.73 -7.86
C CYS A 13 0.26 -2.34 -8.32
N LYS A 14 0.39 -2.15 -9.63
CA LYS A 14 0.75 -0.86 -10.21
C LYS A 14 -0.35 0.17 -9.95
N ARG A 15 -1.60 -0.23 -10.12
CA ARG A 15 -2.73 0.67 -9.86
C ARG A 15 -2.80 1.07 -8.39
N LEU A 16 -2.52 0.13 -7.49
CA LEU A 16 -2.49 0.41 -6.06
C LEU A 16 -1.41 1.45 -5.74
N GLU A 17 -0.24 1.32 -6.35
CA GLU A 17 0.83 2.29 -6.17
C GLU A 17 0.42 3.67 -6.64
N GLU A 18 -0.21 3.76 -7.82
CA GLU A 18 -0.70 5.03 -8.35
C GLU A 18 -1.73 5.67 -7.43
N LEU A 19 -2.71 4.88 -6.95
CA LEU A 19 -3.73 5.37 -6.04
C LEU A 19 -3.13 5.87 -4.73
N THR A 20 -2.11 5.17 -4.24
CA THR A 20 -1.42 5.58 -3.02
C THR A 20 -0.71 6.91 -3.22
N ARG A 21 -0.05 7.10 -4.35
CA ARG A 21 0.61 8.37 -4.65
C ARG A 21 -0.40 9.50 -4.77
N GLU A 22 -1.53 9.25 -5.42
CA GLU A 22 -2.59 10.25 -5.56
C GLU A 22 -3.17 10.64 -4.19
N ALA A 23 -3.45 9.65 -3.36
CA ALA A 23 -3.99 9.90 -2.02
C ALA A 23 -3.01 10.67 -1.15
N ALA A 24 -1.73 10.31 -1.20
CA ALA A 24 -0.69 11.01 -0.45
C ALA A 24 -0.57 12.46 -0.90
N ALA A 25 -0.62 12.72 -2.19
CA ALA A 25 -0.55 14.07 -2.72
C ALA A 25 -1.74 14.90 -2.27
N GLU A 26 -2.94 14.32 -2.28
CA GLU A 26 -4.15 14.99 -1.83
C GLU A 26 -4.07 15.35 -0.35
N ALA A 27 -3.52 14.46 0.45
CA ALA A 27 -3.38 14.68 1.89
C ALA A 27 -2.19 15.57 2.26
N GLY A 28 -1.30 15.83 1.32
CA GLY A 28 -0.08 16.56 1.61
C GLY A 28 0.90 15.78 2.48
N ILE A 29 0.85 14.45 2.41
CA ILE A 29 1.70 13.58 3.20
C ILE A 29 2.81 13.01 2.31
N PRO A 30 4.10 13.28 2.60
CA PRO A 30 5.17 12.68 1.82
C PRO A 30 5.27 11.19 2.13
N VAL A 31 5.34 10.36 1.08
CA VAL A 31 5.45 8.91 1.23
C VAL A 31 6.63 8.38 0.43
N GLU A 32 7.25 7.33 0.97
CA GLU A 32 8.25 6.55 0.25
C GLU A 32 7.56 5.21 -0.05
N ILE A 33 7.38 4.91 -1.32
CA ILE A 33 6.68 3.70 -1.73
C ILE A 33 7.70 2.67 -2.21
N GLU A 34 7.68 1.50 -1.58
CA GLU A 34 8.49 0.37 -2.01
C GLU A 34 7.56 -0.69 -2.56
N HIS A 35 7.85 -1.16 -3.76
CA HIS A 35 7.10 -2.27 -4.36
C HIS A 35 7.82 -3.58 -4.04
N VAL A 36 7.27 -4.36 -3.13
CA VAL A 36 7.87 -5.62 -2.69
C VAL A 36 7.36 -6.74 -3.59
N THR A 37 8.24 -7.25 -4.45
CA THR A 37 7.90 -8.30 -5.40
C THR A 37 8.42 -9.67 -5.00
N ASP A 38 9.36 -9.73 -4.06
CA ASP A 38 9.97 -10.97 -3.59
C ASP A 38 8.95 -11.73 -2.73
N THR A 39 8.57 -12.93 -3.18
CA THR A 39 7.61 -13.77 -2.48
C THR A 39 8.00 -14.04 -1.04
N ALA A 40 9.28 -14.28 -0.77
CA ALA A 40 9.74 -14.53 0.59
C ALA A 40 9.50 -13.34 1.51
N ARG A 41 9.73 -12.12 1.00
CA ARG A 41 9.48 -10.91 1.78
C ARG A 41 7.99 -10.65 1.98
N ILE A 42 7.19 -10.97 0.96
CA ILE A 42 5.73 -10.83 1.06
C ILE A 42 5.18 -11.73 2.14
N LEU A 43 5.72 -12.93 2.27
CA LEU A 43 5.28 -13.90 3.29
C LEU A 43 5.61 -13.48 4.71
N ASP A 44 6.48 -12.49 4.90
CA ASP A 44 6.76 -11.94 6.21
C ASP A 44 5.59 -11.10 6.76
N TYR A 45 4.63 -10.79 5.91
CA TYR A 45 3.45 -10.01 6.30
C TYR A 45 2.22 -10.92 6.40
N PRO A 46 1.31 -10.62 7.33
CA PRO A 46 0.11 -11.45 7.51
C PRO A 46 -0.95 -11.14 6.45
N ILE A 47 -0.67 -11.48 5.21
CA ILE A 47 -1.61 -11.29 4.11
C ILE A 47 -2.04 -12.63 3.53
N VAL A 48 -3.25 -12.67 2.99
CA VAL A 48 -3.82 -13.88 2.41
C VAL A 48 -3.59 -13.94 0.91
N SER A 49 -3.60 -12.79 0.25
CA SER A 49 -3.40 -12.70 -1.19
C SER A 49 -2.87 -11.33 -1.58
N THR A 50 -2.47 -11.16 -2.83
CA THR A 50 -1.97 -9.90 -3.35
C THR A 50 -3.03 -9.23 -4.24
N PRO A 51 -3.00 -7.91 -4.38
CA PRO A 51 -2.03 -6.97 -3.82
C PRO A 51 -2.27 -6.71 -2.33
N GLY A 52 -1.22 -6.31 -1.63
CA GLY A 52 -1.32 -5.92 -0.23
C GLY A 52 -0.78 -4.51 -0.03
N LEU A 53 -1.37 -3.77 0.90
CA LEU A 53 -0.94 -2.42 1.23
C LEU A 53 -0.47 -2.38 2.68
N VAL A 54 0.77 -1.94 2.89
CA VAL A 54 1.38 -1.81 4.20
C VAL A 54 1.76 -0.35 4.41
N ILE A 55 1.34 0.22 5.52
CA ILE A 55 1.67 1.59 5.90
C ILE A 55 2.33 1.56 7.27
N GLU A 56 3.56 2.06 7.35
CA GLU A 56 4.36 2.06 8.58
C GLU A 56 4.38 0.66 9.24
N GLU A 57 4.68 -0.35 8.43
CA GLU A 57 4.80 -1.75 8.84
C GLU A 57 3.50 -2.39 9.31
N GLU A 58 2.36 -1.73 9.08
CA GLU A 58 1.05 -2.25 9.44
C GLU A 58 0.27 -2.58 8.16
N VAL A 59 -0.18 -3.83 8.03
CA VAL A 59 -0.96 -4.25 6.87
C VAL A 59 -2.36 -3.64 6.97
N LYS A 60 -2.70 -2.83 5.98
CA LYS A 60 -4.01 -2.18 5.94
C LYS A 60 -5.03 -2.97 5.15
N MET A 61 -4.58 -3.70 4.13
CA MET A 61 -5.49 -4.39 3.24
C MET A 61 -4.72 -5.41 2.40
N SER A 62 -5.38 -6.51 2.05
CA SER A 62 -4.82 -7.48 1.11
C SER A 62 -5.94 -8.11 0.29
N GLY A 63 -5.59 -8.55 -0.91
CA GLY A 63 -6.46 -9.33 -1.77
C GLY A 63 -7.44 -8.55 -2.64
N ARG A 64 -7.45 -7.23 -2.54
CA ARG A 64 -8.30 -6.40 -3.38
C ARG A 64 -7.66 -5.05 -3.65
N LEU A 65 -8.22 -4.34 -4.62
CA LEU A 65 -7.79 -2.97 -4.91
C LEU A 65 -8.70 -2.02 -4.11
N PRO A 66 -8.15 -1.28 -3.13
CA PRO A 66 -8.95 -0.35 -2.35
C PRO A 66 -9.26 0.90 -3.16
N ARG A 67 -10.24 1.66 -2.70
CA ARG A 67 -10.53 2.96 -3.29
C ARG A 67 -9.57 4.01 -2.74
N ARG A 68 -9.37 5.07 -3.52
CA ARG A 68 -8.47 6.14 -3.11
C ARG A 68 -8.86 6.74 -1.75
N GLU A 69 -10.15 6.87 -1.49
CA GLU A 69 -10.67 7.41 -0.23
C GLU A 69 -10.27 6.55 0.97
N GLU A 70 -10.25 5.24 0.79
CA GLU A 70 -9.81 4.33 1.84
C GLU A 70 -8.33 4.53 2.15
N ILE A 71 -7.52 4.62 1.11
CA ILE A 71 -6.08 4.83 1.26
C ILE A 71 -5.82 6.18 1.94
N LEU A 72 -6.55 7.20 1.52
CA LEU A 72 -6.43 8.54 2.10
C LEU A 72 -6.70 8.51 3.60
N ALA A 73 -7.75 7.82 4.03
CA ALA A 73 -8.08 7.69 5.44
C ALA A 73 -6.97 6.98 6.21
N TRP A 74 -6.43 5.90 5.67
CA TRP A 74 -5.34 5.15 6.32
C TRP A 74 -4.08 5.99 6.45
N LEU A 75 -3.74 6.77 5.42
CA LEU A 75 -2.57 7.64 5.47
C LEU A 75 -2.74 8.72 6.54
N LYS A 76 -3.92 9.31 6.63
CA LYS A 76 -4.20 10.33 7.63
C LYS A 76 -4.12 9.76 9.05
N GLU A 77 -4.63 8.55 9.26
CA GLU A 77 -4.53 7.87 10.55
C GLU A 77 -3.08 7.63 10.94
N ALA A 78 -2.25 7.20 10.00
CA ALA A 78 -0.86 6.91 10.27
C ALA A 78 -0.03 8.17 10.50
N ALA A 79 -0.46 9.31 10.00
CA ALA A 79 0.25 10.58 10.13
C ALA A 79 -0.06 11.32 11.45
N VAL A 80 -1.04 10.87 12.20
CA VAL A 80 -1.43 11.52 13.47
C VAL A 80 -0.48 11.17 14.59
#